data_03343d8c86b1ec1ab5e04a26d6c5c8b4
#
_entry.id   03343d8c86b1ec1ab5e04a26d6c5c8b4
#
_cell.length_a   1.000
_cell.length_b   1.000
_cell.length_c   1.000
_cell.angle_alpha   90.00
_cell.angle_beta   90.00
_cell.angle_gamma   90.00
#
_symmetry.space_group_name_H-M   'P 1'
#
loop_
_entity.id
_entity.type
_entity.pdbx_description
1 polymer ?
#
loop_
_entity_poly.entity_id
_entity_poly.type
_entity_poly.pdbx_seq_one_letter_code
_entity_poly.pdbx_strand_id
1 'polypeptide(L)'
;MNNSNNQERYYNILKLNKWFALSSILFTAFWILVFADDFNRPWKKYQIEFRKIEIEKVKQDINLEKVALEDSDEYESLINALSKSRSDLELESAKVEDINSKIKLLNIELYKINQDFQFSKADMDAQRYAYEEALFGHGNIEEAEKKYNKLRAKTDKVFLVAENKQSEIDELSDELKLINANIKKYEDAIFSVSKEKLLLERRLTKLDPESMNLSNKVANIVRDLPVIDFIDPYYDVKQVVVNDLKEDLVYMGMPKVDRCMTCHVGIDKKGFEDQPQPYTTHPRLDEFAGGSSPHPMSEYGCTSCHAGRGRGTDFISSGHMPKDEIQAKEWKEKYGWEALHYWEDKMLPAQY
;
A
#
# COMPACT_ATOMS: atom_id res chain seq x y z
N MET A 1 21.88 -20.44 65.28
CA MET A 1 21.51 -20.95 63.93
C MET A 1 22.18 -20.12 62.89
N ASN A 2 23.14 -20.69 62.29
CA ASN A 2 23.81 -20.50 61.01
C ASN A 2 24.09 -19.09 60.51
N ASN A 3 25.25 -18.58 60.89
CA ASN A 3 26.01 -17.61 60.17
C ASN A 3 27.05 -18.33 59.27
N SER A 4 26.62 -19.01 58.27
CA SER A 4 27.52 -19.67 57.30
C SER A 4 27.16 -19.26 55.92
N ASN A 5 27.61 -18.08 55.48
CA ASN A 5 27.91 -17.75 54.11
C ASN A 5 28.54 -16.35 53.98
N ASN A 6 29.53 -16.06 54.81
CA ASN A 6 30.52 -15.05 54.45
C ASN A 6 31.60 -15.76 53.58
N GLN A 7 31.18 -16.20 52.39
CA GLN A 7 32.16 -16.38 51.33
C GLN A 7 32.74 -15.00 51.03
N GLU A 8 34.02 -14.91 51.01
CA GLU A 8 34.83 -13.73 50.71
C GLU A 8 34.34 -13.07 49.41
N ARG A 9 33.40 -12.13 49.54
CA ARG A 9 32.98 -11.29 48.42
C ARG A 9 33.83 -10.04 48.47
N TYR A 10 34.77 -9.93 47.54
CA TYR A 10 35.66 -8.77 47.38
C TYR A 10 34.91 -7.46 47.02
N TYR A 11 33.59 -7.50 46.89
CA TYR A 11 32.77 -6.34 46.53
C TYR A 11 31.49 -6.26 47.37
N ASN A 12 31.08 -5.02 47.64
CA ASN A 12 29.85 -4.74 48.38
C ASN A 12 28.65 -4.81 47.44
N ILE A 13 27.82 -5.85 47.57
CA ILE A 13 26.65 -6.10 46.72
C ILE A 13 25.64 -4.95 46.77
N LEU A 14 25.40 -4.38 47.97
CA LEU A 14 24.44 -3.26 48.09
C LEU A 14 24.92 -2.02 47.34
N LYS A 15 26.22 -1.75 47.40
CA LYS A 15 26.83 -0.65 46.66
C LYS A 15 26.77 -0.93 45.13
N LEU A 16 27.04 -2.15 44.72
CA LEU A 16 26.98 -2.59 43.34
C LEU A 16 25.54 -2.47 42.78
N ASN A 17 24.52 -2.93 43.53
CA ASN A 17 23.13 -2.82 43.16
C ASN A 17 22.67 -1.37 43.01
N LYS A 18 23.14 -0.46 43.89
CA LYS A 18 22.86 0.96 43.74
C LYS A 18 23.45 1.55 42.47
N TRP A 19 24.69 1.21 42.15
CA TRP A 19 25.34 1.64 40.91
C TRP A 19 24.67 1.04 39.68
N PHE A 20 24.29 -0.24 39.74
CA PHE A 20 23.53 -0.89 38.67
C PHE A 20 22.18 -0.21 38.46
N ALA A 21 21.42 0.06 39.52
CA ALA A 21 20.14 0.74 39.42
C ALA A 21 20.30 2.15 38.81
N LEU A 22 21.31 2.92 39.30
CA LEU A 22 21.58 4.25 38.77
C LEU A 22 21.96 4.21 37.28
N SER A 23 22.87 3.33 36.89
CA SER A 23 23.28 3.17 35.49
C SER A 23 22.12 2.72 34.60
N SER A 24 21.24 1.84 35.07
CA SER A 24 20.05 1.39 34.34
C SER A 24 19.07 2.53 34.14
N ILE A 25 18.84 3.36 35.15
CA ILE A 25 17.97 4.55 35.03
C ILE A 25 18.57 5.54 34.03
N LEU A 26 19.85 5.84 34.11
CA LEU A 26 20.54 6.72 33.18
C LEU A 26 20.51 6.18 31.74
N PHE A 27 20.72 4.88 31.57
CA PHE A 27 20.63 4.22 30.28
C PHE A 27 19.22 4.32 29.69
N THR A 28 18.19 4.05 30.49
CA THR A 28 16.79 4.20 30.05
C THR A 28 16.45 5.65 29.68
N ALA A 29 16.89 6.61 30.51
CA ALA A 29 16.69 8.04 30.22
C ALA A 29 17.40 8.45 28.91
N PHE A 30 18.61 7.94 28.67
CA PHE A 30 19.32 8.19 27.42
C PHE A 30 18.52 7.67 26.20
N TRP A 31 17.97 6.46 26.24
CA TRP A 31 17.16 5.92 25.17
C TRP A 31 15.89 6.75 24.92
N ILE A 32 15.23 7.21 25.99
CA ILE A 32 14.07 8.11 25.85
C ILE A 32 14.47 9.39 25.14
N LEU A 33 15.64 9.97 25.46
CA LEU A 33 16.12 11.17 24.78
C LEU A 33 16.44 10.91 23.30
N VAL A 34 17.05 9.77 22.98
CA VAL A 34 17.33 9.38 21.59
C VAL A 34 16.04 9.25 20.77
N PHE A 35 15.02 8.58 21.30
CA PHE A 35 13.73 8.46 20.62
C PHE A 35 13.02 9.82 20.48
N ALA A 36 13.11 10.67 21.50
CA ALA A 36 12.50 12.00 21.44
C ALA A 36 13.21 12.91 20.41
N ASP A 37 14.54 12.84 20.33
CA ASP A 37 15.31 13.60 19.35
C ASP A 37 15.03 13.12 17.92
N ASP A 38 14.98 11.80 17.69
CA ASP A 38 14.65 11.21 16.40
C ASP A 38 13.21 11.54 15.95
N PHE A 39 12.27 11.49 16.88
CA PHE A 39 10.88 11.86 16.62
C PHE A 39 10.73 13.34 16.19
N ASN A 40 11.53 14.24 16.76
CA ASN A 40 11.46 15.69 16.53
C ASN A 40 12.41 16.18 15.42
N ARG A 41 12.85 15.35 14.51
CA ARG A 41 13.76 15.75 13.42
C ARG A 41 13.20 16.92 12.60
N PRO A 42 14.01 17.95 12.29
CA PRO A 42 13.56 19.17 11.60
C PRO A 42 12.94 18.91 10.22
N TRP A 43 13.45 17.89 9.50
CA TRP A 43 12.96 17.55 8.15
C TRP A 43 11.52 17.04 8.14
N LYS A 44 11.02 16.42 9.22
CA LYS A 44 9.64 15.92 9.32
C LYS A 44 8.62 17.03 9.13
N LYS A 45 8.94 18.25 9.58
CA LYS A 45 8.06 19.42 9.42
C LYS A 45 7.73 19.70 7.96
N TYR A 46 8.72 19.60 7.08
CA TYR A 46 8.51 19.82 5.64
C TYR A 46 7.59 18.76 5.02
N GLN A 47 7.74 17.51 5.41
CA GLN A 47 6.87 16.44 4.92
C GLN A 47 5.43 16.58 5.45
N ILE A 48 5.26 16.97 6.70
CA ILE A 48 3.95 17.26 7.30
C ILE A 48 3.26 18.43 6.59
N GLU A 49 3.98 19.52 6.34
CA GLU A 49 3.45 20.68 5.63
C GLU A 49 3.10 20.37 4.19
N PHE A 50 3.99 19.67 3.48
CA PHE A 50 3.70 19.24 2.11
C PHE A 50 2.47 18.33 2.01
N ARG A 51 2.29 17.44 2.99
CA ARG A 51 1.08 16.59 3.03
C ARG A 51 -0.20 17.41 3.11
N LYS A 52 -0.21 18.51 3.87
CA LYS A 52 -1.37 19.43 3.92
C LYS A 52 -1.62 20.07 2.55
N ILE A 53 -0.57 20.53 1.89
CA ILE A 53 -0.65 21.10 0.53
C ILE A 53 -1.18 20.04 -0.45
N GLU A 54 -0.69 18.80 -0.37
CA GLU A 54 -1.14 17.69 -1.22
C GLU A 54 -2.61 17.33 -0.98
N ILE A 55 -3.07 17.33 0.29
CA ILE A 55 -4.48 17.12 0.64
C ILE A 55 -5.37 18.21 0.04
N GLU A 56 -4.99 19.47 0.21
CA GLU A 56 -5.74 20.61 -0.33
C GLU A 56 -5.83 20.54 -1.86
N LYS A 57 -4.72 20.24 -2.53
CA LYS A 57 -4.70 20.07 -3.97
C LYS A 57 -5.61 18.93 -4.44
N VAL A 58 -5.53 17.77 -3.81
CA VAL A 58 -6.39 16.63 -4.18
C VAL A 58 -7.86 16.97 -3.94
N LYS A 59 -8.21 17.70 -2.88
CA LYS A 59 -9.59 18.18 -2.66
C LYS A 59 -10.05 19.14 -3.77
N GLN A 60 -9.18 20.04 -4.22
CA GLN A 60 -9.47 20.94 -5.34
C GLN A 60 -9.65 20.15 -6.64
N ASP A 61 -8.75 19.21 -6.96
CA ASP A 61 -8.83 18.38 -8.15
C ASP A 61 -10.12 17.52 -8.16
N ILE A 62 -10.53 16.96 -7.02
CA ILE A 62 -11.81 16.24 -6.87
C ILE A 62 -13.00 17.16 -7.16
N ASN A 63 -12.97 18.41 -6.66
CA ASN A 63 -14.05 19.35 -6.89
C ASN A 63 -14.13 19.78 -8.36
N LEU A 64 -13.01 20.01 -9.02
CA LEU A 64 -12.96 20.32 -10.45
C LEU A 64 -13.51 19.16 -11.28
N GLU A 65 -13.08 17.94 -10.97
CA GLU A 65 -13.55 16.74 -11.66
C GLU A 65 -15.04 16.48 -11.43
N LYS A 66 -15.53 16.76 -10.21
CA LYS A 66 -16.94 16.67 -9.88
C LYS A 66 -17.78 17.64 -10.72
N VAL A 67 -17.37 18.90 -10.82
CA VAL A 67 -18.05 19.91 -11.63
C VAL A 67 -18.01 19.51 -13.11
N ALA A 68 -16.88 19.06 -13.62
CA ALA A 68 -16.75 18.58 -14.99
C ALA A 68 -17.67 17.41 -15.32
N LEU A 69 -17.86 16.48 -14.36
CA LEU A 69 -18.82 15.37 -14.50
C LEU A 69 -20.27 15.85 -14.44
N GLU A 70 -20.60 16.77 -13.54
CA GLU A 70 -21.95 17.34 -13.40
C GLU A 70 -22.37 18.16 -14.65
N ASP A 71 -21.41 18.79 -15.32
CA ASP A 71 -21.63 19.55 -16.58
C ASP A 71 -21.59 18.65 -17.84
N SER A 72 -21.33 17.34 -17.68
CA SER A 72 -21.24 16.40 -18.80
C SER A 72 -22.59 15.82 -19.16
N ASP A 73 -23.09 16.16 -20.35
CA ASP A 73 -24.33 15.59 -20.94
C ASP A 73 -24.26 14.04 -21.00
N GLU A 74 -23.08 13.49 -21.27
CA GLU A 74 -22.84 12.05 -21.31
C GLU A 74 -23.06 11.42 -19.92
N TYR A 75 -22.49 12.00 -18.87
CA TYR A 75 -22.64 11.50 -17.50
C TYR A 75 -24.10 11.57 -17.04
N GLU A 76 -24.78 12.67 -17.30
CA GLU A 76 -26.22 12.84 -17.00
C GLU A 76 -27.07 11.80 -17.73
N SER A 77 -26.83 11.58 -19.03
CA SER A 77 -27.54 10.57 -19.80
C SER A 77 -27.34 9.15 -19.26
N LEU A 78 -26.14 8.81 -18.83
CA LEU A 78 -25.82 7.51 -18.23
C LEU A 78 -26.51 7.31 -16.88
N ILE A 79 -26.55 8.35 -16.02
CA ILE A 79 -27.25 8.30 -14.72
C ILE A 79 -28.77 8.11 -14.94
N ASN A 80 -29.36 8.83 -15.90
CA ASN A 80 -30.75 8.70 -16.22
C ASN A 80 -31.10 7.31 -16.80
N ALA A 81 -30.24 6.76 -17.66
CA ALA A 81 -30.38 5.41 -18.20
C ALA A 81 -30.24 4.34 -17.13
N LEU A 82 -29.30 4.50 -16.19
CA LEU A 82 -29.13 3.60 -15.04
C LEU A 82 -30.36 3.64 -14.12
N SER A 83 -30.87 4.84 -13.81
CA SER A 83 -32.07 5.02 -12.99
C SER A 83 -33.26 4.32 -13.59
N LYS A 84 -33.45 4.49 -14.90
CA LYS A 84 -34.53 3.82 -15.65
C LYS A 84 -34.38 2.28 -15.59
N SER A 85 -33.14 1.77 -15.85
CA SER A 85 -32.89 0.33 -15.82
C SER A 85 -33.10 -0.28 -14.44
N ARG A 86 -32.82 0.47 -13.38
CA ARG A 86 -33.10 0.04 -12.00
C ARG A 86 -34.59 0.01 -11.68
N SER A 87 -35.34 1.00 -12.16
CA SER A 87 -36.82 1.02 -12.05
C SER A 87 -37.45 -0.14 -12.81
N ASP A 88 -36.96 -0.46 -14.02
CA ASP A 88 -37.42 -1.60 -14.81
C ASP A 88 -37.12 -2.93 -14.07
N LEU A 89 -35.96 -3.07 -13.44
CA LEU A 89 -35.61 -4.23 -12.62
C LEU A 89 -36.51 -4.36 -11.37
N GLU A 90 -36.89 -3.26 -10.76
CA GLU A 90 -37.78 -3.26 -9.59
C GLU A 90 -39.17 -3.82 -9.95
N LEU A 91 -39.65 -3.53 -11.18
CA LEU A 91 -40.87 -4.11 -11.70
C LEU A 91 -40.78 -5.63 -11.95
N GLU A 92 -39.57 -6.15 -12.23
CA GLU A 92 -39.28 -7.57 -12.40
C GLU A 92 -38.80 -8.26 -11.10
N SER A 93 -38.81 -7.57 -9.97
CA SER A 93 -38.23 -8.05 -8.71
C SER A 93 -38.78 -9.41 -8.25
N ALA A 94 -40.07 -9.65 -8.44
CA ALA A 94 -40.70 -10.92 -8.11
C ALA A 94 -40.14 -12.10 -8.91
N LYS A 95 -39.83 -11.87 -10.21
CA LYS A 95 -39.20 -12.87 -11.09
C LYS A 95 -37.76 -13.15 -10.65
N VAL A 96 -37.01 -12.11 -10.32
CA VAL A 96 -35.61 -12.22 -9.82
C VAL A 96 -35.58 -13.00 -8.51
N GLU A 97 -36.51 -12.75 -7.60
CA GLU A 97 -36.61 -13.47 -6.32
C GLU A 97 -36.97 -14.96 -6.51
N ASP A 98 -37.86 -15.26 -7.45
CA ASP A 98 -38.21 -16.65 -7.80
C ASP A 98 -37.00 -17.41 -8.36
N ILE A 99 -36.29 -16.80 -9.32
CA ILE A 99 -35.06 -17.39 -9.89
C ILE A 99 -34.01 -17.62 -8.82
N ASN A 100 -33.72 -16.63 -7.96
CA ASN A 100 -32.75 -16.78 -6.86
C ASN A 100 -33.14 -17.90 -5.89
N SER A 101 -34.42 -18.02 -5.60
CA SER A 101 -34.92 -19.09 -4.74
C SER A 101 -34.75 -20.47 -5.37
N LYS A 102 -35.00 -20.61 -6.68
CA LYS A 102 -34.76 -21.84 -7.44
C LYS A 102 -33.26 -22.19 -7.46
N ILE A 103 -32.38 -21.24 -7.78
CA ILE A 103 -30.93 -21.46 -7.77
C ILE A 103 -30.47 -21.94 -6.39
N LYS A 104 -30.98 -21.37 -5.31
CA LYS A 104 -30.63 -21.77 -3.94
C LYS A 104 -31.07 -23.22 -3.64
N LEU A 105 -32.26 -23.61 -4.05
CA LEU A 105 -32.75 -24.98 -3.88
C LEU A 105 -31.93 -25.97 -4.72
N LEU A 106 -31.67 -25.66 -5.98
CA LEU A 106 -30.86 -26.48 -6.88
C LEU A 106 -29.44 -26.67 -6.36
N ASN A 107 -28.80 -25.64 -5.80
CA ASN A 107 -27.49 -25.75 -5.17
C ASN A 107 -27.49 -26.69 -3.97
N ILE A 108 -28.56 -26.71 -3.15
CA ILE A 108 -28.68 -27.65 -2.04
C ILE A 108 -28.82 -29.10 -2.56
N GLU A 109 -29.62 -29.31 -3.62
CA GLU A 109 -29.77 -30.60 -4.26
C GLU A 109 -28.45 -31.07 -4.88
N LEU A 110 -27.79 -30.21 -5.65
CA LEU A 110 -26.49 -30.50 -6.29
C LEU A 110 -25.43 -30.87 -5.25
N TYR A 111 -25.40 -30.17 -4.11
CA TYR A 111 -24.49 -30.52 -3.03
C TYR A 111 -24.67 -31.95 -2.54
N LYS A 112 -25.93 -32.41 -2.35
CA LYS A 112 -26.25 -33.78 -1.94
C LYS A 112 -25.86 -34.80 -3.04
N ILE A 113 -26.19 -34.50 -4.29
CA ILE A 113 -25.84 -35.35 -5.42
C ILE A 113 -24.31 -35.48 -5.57
N ASN A 114 -23.56 -34.37 -5.37
CA ASN A 114 -22.10 -34.41 -5.38
C ASN A 114 -21.51 -35.24 -4.25
N GLN A 115 -22.12 -35.26 -3.06
CA GLN A 115 -21.73 -36.16 -1.99
C GLN A 115 -21.98 -37.63 -2.39
N ASP A 116 -23.15 -37.95 -2.95
CA ASP A 116 -23.49 -39.29 -3.42
C ASP A 116 -22.56 -39.73 -4.54
N PHE A 117 -22.16 -38.81 -5.44
CA PHE A 117 -21.16 -39.04 -6.47
C PHE A 117 -19.79 -39.40 -5.88
N GLN A 118 -19.31 -38.63 -4.88
CA GLN A 118 -18.04 -38.91 -4.22
C GLN A 118 -18.02 -40.30 -3.57
N PHE A 119 -19.10 -40.68 -2.86
CA PHE A 119 -19.21 -42.02 -2.26
C PHE A 119 -19.25 -43.10 -3.35
N SER A 120 -20.10 -42.94 -4.39
CA SER A 120 -20.21 -43.92 -5.47
C SER A 120 -18.91 -44.06 -6.24
N LYS A 121 -18.17 -42.97 -6.41
CA LYS A 121 -16.85 -42.99 -7.05
C LYS A 121 -15.83 -43.73 -6.20
N ALA A 122 -15.80 -43.50 -4.90
CA ALA A 122 -14.90 -44.19 -3.98
C ALA A 122 -15.17 -45.72 -4.00
N ASP A 123 -16.45 -46.16 -4.00
CA ASP A 123 -16.83 -47.54 -4.10
C ASP A 123 -16.41 -48.17 -5.45
N MET A 124 -16.60 -47.40 -6.53
CA MET A 124 -16.17 -47.85 -7.90
C MET A 124 -14.66 -47.99 -7.98
N ASP A 125 -13.88 -47.03 -7.46
CA ASP A 125 -12.42 -47.03 -7.48
C ASP A 125 -11.87 -48.18 -6.63
N ALA A 126 -12.47 -48.49 -5.47
CA ALA A 126 -12.13 -49.66 -4.66
C ALA A 126 -12.40 -50.96 -5.40
N GLN A 127 -13.54 -51.08 -6.11
CA GLN A 127 -13.86 -52.27 -6.88
C GLN A 127 -13.03 -52.39 -8.17
N ARG A 128 -12.60 -51.27 -8.76
CA ARG A 128 -11.66 -51.23 -9.84
C ARG A 128 -10.32 -51.88 -9.45
N TYR A 129 -9.81 -51.53 -8.27
CA TYR A 129 -8.59 -52.14 -7.73
C TYR A 129 -8.75 -53.66 -7.59
N ALA A 130 -9.89 -54.14 -7.01
CA ALA A 130 -10.15 -55.57 -6.90
C ALA A 130 -10.28 -56.28 -8.23
N TYR A 131 -10.79 -55.63 -9.28
CA TYR A 131 -10.82 -56.15 -10.65
C TYR A 131 -9.42 -56.21 -11.24
N GLU A 132 -8.61 -55.20 -11.06
CA GLU A 132 -7.20 -55.21 -11.51
C GLU A 132 -6.38 -56.30 -10.82
N GLU A 133 -6.55 -56.54 -9.50
CA GLU A 133 -5.93 -57.67 -8.80
C GLU A 133 -6.37 -59.03 -9.36
N ALA A 134 -7.65 -59.19 -9.69
CA ALA A 134 -8.14 -60.43 -10.29
C ALA A 134 -7.51 -60.73 -11.66
N LEU A 135 -7.23 -59.69 -12.46
CA LEU A 135 -6.52 -59.80 -13.75
C LEU A 135 -5.08 -60.35 -13.59
N PHE A 136 -4.44 -60.07 -12.44
CA PHE A 136 -3.10 -60.60 -12.13
C PHE A 136 -3.12 -61.98 -11.46
N GLY A 137 -4.24 -62.71 -11.50
CA GLY A 137 -4.37 -64.07 -11.02
C GLY A 137 -4.78 -64.28 -9.56
N HIS A 138 -5.27 -63.22 -8.90
CA HIS A 138 -5.68 -63.24 -7.49
C HIS A 138 -7.21 -63.22 -7.31
N GLY A 139 -8.00 -64.01 -8.08
CA GLY A 139 -9.45 -64.09 -7.89
C GLY A 139 -10.26 -64.48 -9.13
N ASN A 140 -11.60 -64.36 -8.99
CA ASN A 140 -12.54 -64.62 -10.07
C ASN A 140 -12.75 -63.34 -10.91
N ILE A 141 -12.19 -63.28 -12.11
CA ILE A 141 -12.20 -62.14 -13.02
C ILE A 141 -13.64 -61.73 -13.38
N GLU A 142 -14.49 -62.73 -13.76
CA GLU A 142 -15.84 -62.46 -14.24
C GLU A 142 -16.74 -61.83 -13.17
N GLU A 143 -16.60 -62.29 -11.94
CA GLU A 143 -17.36 -61.73 -10.79
C GLU A 143 -16.87 -60.30 -10.46
N ALA A 144 -15.57 -60.08 -10.43
CA ALA A 144 -14.97 -58.77 -10.14
C ALA A 144 -15.33 -57.74 -11.22
N GLU A 145 -15.27 -58.12 -12.49
CA GLU A 145 -15.67 -57.29 -13.63
C GLU A 145 -17.15 -56.90 -13.56
N LYS A 146 -18.05 -57.88 -13.27
CA LYS A 146 -19.47 -57.63 -13.15
C LYS A 146 -19.78 -56.61 -12.01
N LYS A 147 -19.09 -56.73 -10.87
CA LYS A 147 -19.23 -55.79 -9.75
C LYS A 147 -18.74 -54.38 -10.11
N TYR A 148 -17.56 -54.31 -10.72
CA TYR A 148 -16.99 -53.05 -11.20
C TYR A 148 -17.91 -52.33 -12.20
N ASN A 149 -18.34 -53.03 -13.25
CA ASN A 149 -19.21 -52.46 -14.27
C ASN A 149 -20.58 -52.00 -13.70
N LYS A 150 -21.14 -52.70 -12.68
CA LYS A 150 -22.34 -52.28 -12.01
C LYS A 150 -22.15 -50.97 -11.24
N LEU A 151 -21.04 -50.84 -10.50
CA LEU A 151 -20.73 -49.61 -9.74
C LEU A 151 -20.38 -48.46 -10.69
N ARG A 152 -19.62 -48.71 -11.76
CA ARG A 152 -19.34 -47.74 -12.80
C ARG A 152 -20.63 -47.18 -13.39
N ALA A 153 -21.57 -48.03 -13.80
CA ALA A 153 -22.84 -47.59 -14.37
C ALA A 153 -23.69 -46.79 -13.35
N LYS A 154 -23.57 -47.11 -12.04
CA LYS A 154 -24.21 -46.30 -10.97
C LYS A 154 -23.55 -44.94 -10.87
N THR A 155 -22.24 -44.88 -10.80
CA THR A 155 -21.47 -43.62 -10.68
C THR A 155 -21.68 -42.71 -11.89
N ASP A 156 -21.68 -43.27 -13.10
CA ASP A 156 -21.95 -42.52 -14.33
C ASP A 156 -23.37 -41.90 -14.34
N LYS A 157 -24.36 -42.63 -13.81
CA LYS A 157 -25.72 -42.12 -13.66
C LYS A 157 -25.79 -40.94 -12.67
N VAL A 158 -25.13 -41.05 -11.52
CA VAL A 158 -25.12 -39.95 -10.51
C VAL A 158 -24.38 -38.75 -11.08
N PHE A 159 -23.27 -38.97 -11.82
CA PHE A 159 -22.55 -37.90 -12.49
C PHE A 159 -23.43 -37.15 -13.50
N LEU A 160 -24.17 -37.87 -14.34
CA LEU A 160 -25.06 -37.24 -15.32
C LEU A 160 -26.17 -36.45 -14.65
N VAL A 161 -26.71 -36.88 -13.51
CA VAL A 161 -27.69 -36.11 -12.73
C VAL A 161 -27.07 -34.84 -12.17
N ALA A 162 -25.82 -34.89 -11.66
CA ALA A 162 -25.11 -33.73 -11.18
C ALA A 162 -24.85 -32.71 -12.33
N GLU A 163 -24.42 -33.19 -13.48
CA GLU A 163 -24.18 -32.36 -14.68
C GLU A 163 -25.45 -31.66 -15.16
N ASN A 164 -26.58 -32.39 -15.22
CA ASN A 164 -27.87 -31.80 -15.59
C ASN A 164 -28.32 -30.72 -14.60
N LYS A 165 -28.13 -30.96 -13.29
CA LYS A 165 -28.46 -29.96 -12.26
C LYS A 165 -27.58 -28.74 -12.34
N GLN A 166 -26.28 -28.90 -12.62
CA GLN A 166 -25.38 -27.79 -12.85
C GLN A 166 -25.81 -26.96 -14.08
N SER A 167 -26.16 -27.62 -15.17
CA SER A 167 -26.65 -26.95 -16.39
C SER A 167 -27.93 -26.11 -16.09
N GLU A 168 -28.85 -26.65 -15.31
CA GLU A 168 -30.07 -25.92 -14.90
C GLU A 168 -29.74 -24.66 -14.06
N ILE A 169 -28.76 -24.76 -13.16
CA ILE A 169 -28.26 -23.61 -12.38
C ILE A 169 -27.61 -22.58 -13.31
N ASP A 170 -26.79 -23.03 -14.25
CA ASP A 170 -26.08 -22.16 -15.19
C ASP A 170 -27.09 -21.40 -16.09
N GLU A 171 -28.12 -22.08 -16.61
CA GLU A 171 -29.18 -21.45 -17.40
C GLU A 171 -29.92 -20.36 -16.60
N LEU A 172 -30.34 -20.65 -15.38
CA LEU A 172 -30.99 -19.66 -14.51
C LEU A 172 -30.04 -18.50 -14.12
N SER A 173 -28.77 -18.78 -13.92
CA SER A 173 -27.75 -17.77 -13.64
C SER A 173 -27.52 -16.87 -14.84
N ASP A 174 -27.55 -17.42 -16.05
CA ASP A 174 -27.44 -16.64 -17.29
C ASP A 174 -28.68 -15.79 -17.54
N GLU A 175 -29.90 -16.28 -17.20
CA GLU A 175 -31.12 -15.47 -17.22
C GLU A 175 -30.99 -14.25 -16.27
N LEU A 176 -30.51 -14.46 -15.04
CA LEU A 176 -30.25 -13.35 -14.10
C LEU A 176 -29.20 -12.35 -14.63
N LYS A 177 -28.15 -12.84 -15.29
CA LYS A 177 -27.15 -11.99 -15.92
C LYS A 177 -27.77 -11.12 -17.01
N LEU A 178 -28.66 -11.69 -17.83
CA LEU A 178 -29.35 -10.94 -18.88
C LEU A 178 -30.26 -9.85 -18.29
N ILE A 179 -31.02 -10.15 -17.27
CA ILE A 179 -31.87 -9.18 -16.57
C ILE A 179 -31.03 -8.02 -16.03
N ASN A 180 -29.85 -8.31 -15.47
CA ASN A 180 -28.95 -7.29 -14.89
C ASN A 180 -27.99 -6.66 -15.91
N ALA A 181 -27.96 -7.14 -17.17
CA ALA A 181 -26.94 -6.73 -18.15
C ALA A 181 -26.96 -5.22 -18.45
N ASN A 182 -28.14 -4.61 -18.55
CA ASN A 182 -28.26 -3.18 -18.81
C ASN A 182 -27.74 -2.35 -17.62
N ILE A 183 -28.09 -2.75 -16.40
CA ILE A 183 -27.60 -2.07 -15.18
C ILE A 183 -26.10 -2.11 -15.16
N LYS A 184 -25.51 -3.31 -15.30
CA LYS A 184 -24.06 -3.49 -15.32
C LYS A 184 -23.38 -2.67 -16.42
N LYS A 185 -23.96 -2.65 -17.63
CA LYS A 185 -23.44 -1.86 -18.75
C LYS A 185 -23.35 -0.36 -18.39
N TYR A 186 -24.41 0.19 -17.78
CA TYR A 186 -24.41 1.59 -17.39
C TYR A 186 -23.52 1.87 -16.19
N GLU A 187 -23.44 0.95 -15.22
CA GLU A 187 -22.50 1.05 -14.09
C GLU A 187 -21.05 1.03 -14.57
N ASP A 188 -20.70 0.15 -15.50
CA ASP A 188 -19.35 0.08 -16.09
C ASP A 188 -19.02 1.35 -16.89
N ALA A 189 -20.00 1.89 -17.65
CA ALA A 189 -19.84 3.15 -18.38
C ALA A 189 -19.64 4.34 -17.42
N ILE A 190 -20.46 4.47 -16.39
CA ILE A 190 -20.34 5.51 -15.36
C ILE A 190 -18.99 5.38 -14.65
N PHE A 191 -18.56 4.15 -14.30
CA PHE A 191 -17.26 3.91 -13.71
C PHE A 191 -16.11 4.37 -14.61
N SER A 192 -16.21 4.13 -15.92
CA SER A 192 -15.16 4.55 -16.87
C SER A 192 -15.07 6.08 -17.00
N VAL A 193 -16.19 6.78 -17.01
CA VAL A 193 -16.25 8.25 -17.08
C VAL A 193 -15.80 8.88 -15.76
N SER A 194 -16.19 8.29 -14.62
CA SER A 194 -15.83 8.80 -13.28
C SER A 194 -14.51 8.29 -12.72
N LYS A 195 -13.74 7.55 -13.50
CA LYS A 195 -12.53 6.86 -13.05
C LYS A 195 -11.50 7.79 -12.41
N GLU A 196 -11.27 8.96 -13.02
CA GLU A 196 -10.31 9.95 -12.53
C GLU A 196 -10.69 10.43 -11.13
N LYS A 197 -11.95 10.85 -10.95
CA LYS A 197 -12.50 11.23 -9.65
C LYS A 197 -12.32 10.14 -8.60
N LEU A 198 -12.62 8.88 -8.94
CA LEU A 198 -12.47 7.75 -8.01
C LEU A 198 -11.02 7.49 -7.61
N LEU A 199 -10.07 7.70 -8.52
CA LEU A 199 -8.64 7.62 -8.21
C LEU A 199 -8.20 8.73 -7.24
N LEU A 200 -8.66 9.95 -7.46
CA LEU A 200 -8.42 11.09 -6.57
C LEU A 200 -9.03 10.87 -5.19
N GLU A 201 -10.25 10.36 -5.08
CA GLU A 201 -10.91 10.02 -3.83
C GLU A 201 -10.13 8.93 -3.06
N ARG A 202 -9.66 7.89 -3.75
CA ARG A 202 -8.79 6.87 -3.14
C ARG A 202 -7.45 7.43 -2.68
N ARG A 203 -6.89 8.39 -3.42
CA ARG A 203 -5.67 9.08 -3.00
C ARG A 203 -5.94 9.93 -1.76
N LEU A 204 -7.05 10.66 -1.72
CA LEU A 204 -7.46 11.45 -0.57
C LEU A 204 -7.62 10.58 0.69
N THR A 205 -8.30 9.43 0.59
CA THR A 205 -8.48 8.53 1.74
C THR A 205 -7.18 7.99 2.33
N LYS A 206 -6.10 7.95 1.53
CA LYS A 206 -4.76 7.57 2.02
C LYS A 206 -3.99 8.73 2.65
N LEU A 207 -4.23 9.94 2.15
CA LEU A 207 -3.50 11.14 2.57
C LEU A 207 -4.16 11.83 3.77
N ASP A 208 -5.49 11.97 3.75
CA ASP A 208 -6.22 12.76 4.73
C ASP A 208 -6.67 11.89 5.92
N PRO A 209 -6.12 12.13 7.14
CA PRO A 209 -6.55 11.42 8.34
C PRO A 209 -8.04 11.55 8.65
N GLU A 210 -8.68 12.66 8.25
CA GLU A 210 -10.10 12.89 8.48
C GLU A 210 -10.98 12.01 7.60
N SER A 211 -10.48 11.67 6.40
CA SER A 211 -11.16 10.79 5.44
C SER A 211 -10.95 9.30 5.71
N MET A 212 -10.12 8.95 6.69
CA MET A 212 -9.80 7.56 7.01
C MET A 212 -10.86 6.89 7.89
N ASN A 213 -11.00 5.58 7.73
CA ASN A 213 -11.80 4.74 8.64
C ASN A 213 -11.22 4.75 10.05
N LEU A 214 -12.06 4.50 11.07
CA LEU A 214 -11.65 4.48 12.49
C LEU A 214 -10.45 3.57 12.75
N SER A 215 -10.38 2.38 12.14
CA SER A 215 -9.25 1.46 12.28
C SER A 215 -7.94 2.06 11.76
N ASN A 216 -7.99 2.76 10.62
CA ASN A 216 -6.83 3.42 10.02
C ASN A 216 -6.39 4.65 10.84
N LYS A 217 -7.36 5.40 11.42
CA LYS A 217 -7.04 6.50 12.33
C LYS A 217 -6.30 6.01 13.57
N VAL A 218 -6.79 4.94 14.20
CA VAL A 218 -6.11 4.32 15.36
C VAL A 218 -4.74 3.79 14.98
N ALA A 219 -4.62 3.10 13.85
CA ALA A 219 -3.34 2.59 13.37
C ALA A 219 -2.31 3.72 13.13
N ASN A 220 -2.74 4.84 12.55
CA ASN A 220 -1.86 6.01 12.36
C ASN A 220 -1.45 6.64 13.69
N ILE A 221 -2.37 6.80 14.65
CA ILE A 221 -2.03 7.33 15.99
C ILE A 221 -1.00 6.42 16.68
N VAL A 222 -1.17 5.11 16.59
CA VAL A 222 -0.21 4.15 17.16
C VAL A 222 1.14 4.24 16.45
N ARG A 223 1.14 4.35 15.12
CA ARG A 223 2.35 4.48 14.32
C ARG A 223 3.12 5.77 14.58
N ASP A 224 2.41 6.85 14.90
CA ASP A 224 2.99 8.16 15.24
C ASP A 224 3.58 8.21 16.68
N LEU A 225 3.52 7.13 17.46
CA LEU A 225 4.18 7.08 18.76
C LEU A 225 5.71 7.02 18.58
N PRO A 226 6.51 7.74 19.39
CA PRO A 226 7.96 7.88 19.18
C PRO A 226 8.73 6.58 19.01
N VAL A 227 8.35 5.51 19.72
CA VAL A 227 9.01 4.20 19.62
C VAL A 227 8.60 3.45 18.35
N ILE A 228 7.33 3.57 17.97
CA ILE A 228 6.80 2.91 16.77
C ILE A 228 7.27 3.65 15.52
N ASP A 229 7.29 4.97 15.52
CA ASP A 229 7.84 5.81 14.45
C ASP A 229 9.32 5.50 14.18
N PHE A 230 10.08 5.15 15.20
CA PHE A 230 11.48 4.70 15.02
C PHE A 230 11.59 3.36 14.26
N ILE A 231 10.63 2.45 14.43
CA ILE A 231 10.66 1.10 13.82
C ILE A 231 10.05 1.12 12.41
N ASP A 232 8.92 1.82 12.24
CA ASP A 232 8.14 1.89 10.97
C ASP A 232 7.65 3.34 10.76
N PRO A 233 8.54 4.26 10.34
CA PRO A 233 8.23 5.66 10.22
C PRO A 233 7.19 5.91 9.13
N TYR A 234 6.25 6.81 9.42
CA TYR A 234 5.34 7.35 8.40
C TYR A 234 6.05 8.37 7.49
N TYR A 235 6.89 9.19 8.11
CA TYR A 235 7.78 10.15 7.44
C TYR A 235 9.20 9.60 7.49
N ASP A 236 9.89 9.58 6.36
CA ASP A 236 11.20 8.96 6.22
C ASP A 236 12.23 9.88 5.55
N VAL A 237 13.49 9.57 5.76
CA VAL A 237 14.60 10.22 5.05
C VAL A 237 14.70 9.61 3.65
N LYS A 238 14.28 10.37 2.65
CA LYS A 238 14.43 9.99 1.25
C LYS A 238 15.88 10.14 0.81
N GLN A 239 16.45 9.06 0.32
CA GLN A 239 17.86 9.00 -0.03
C GLN A 239 18.07 8.40 -1.41
N VAL A 240 18.90 9.09 -2.21
CA VAL A 240 19.46 8.57 -3.46
C VAL A 240 20.94 8.27 -3.23
N VAL A 241 21.41 7.11 -3.66
CA VAL A 241 22.81 6.70 -3.60
C VAL A 241 23.35 6.70 -5.02
N VAL A 242 24.26 7.63 -5.33
CA VAL A 242 24.89 7.76 -6.64
C VAL A 242 26.19 6.95 -6.63
N ASN A 243 26.11 5.70 -7.08
CA ASN A 243 27.22 4.73 -6.96
C ASN A 243 28.45 5.11 -7.78
N ASP A 244 28.25 5.78 -8.91
CA ASP A 244 29.31 6.15 -9.84
C ASP A 244 30.10 7.39 -9.40
N LEU A 245 29.55 8.17 -8.49
CA LEU A 245 30.21 9.32 -7.87
C LEU A 245 30.67 8.98 -6.47
N LYS A 246 31.97 9.17 -6.21
CA LYS A 246 32.55 8.92 -4.90
C LYS A 246 32.91 10.23 -4.22
N GLU A 247 32.59 10.30 -2.93
CA GLU A 247 33.06 11.36 -2.02
C GLU A 247 34.15 10.79 -1.13
N ASP A 248 35.21 11.57 -0.91
CA ASP A 248 36.24 11.19 0.05
C ASP A 248 35.76 11.55 1.46
N LEU A 249 35.32 10.54 2.19
CA LEU A 249 34.94 10.66 3.59
C LEU A 249 35.99 9.94 4.45
N VAL A 250 36.74 10.74 5.21
CA VAL A 250 37.74 10.19 6.15
C VAL A 250 38.71 9.22 5.46
N TYR A 251 39.27 9.64 4.32
CA TYR A 251 40.23 8.87 3.48
C TYR A 251 39.66 7.60 2.84
N MET A 252 38.32 7.48 2.76
CA MET A 252 37.64 6.39 2.06
C MET A 252 36.70 6.93 1.00
N GLY A 253 36.83 6.43 -0.23
CA GLY A 253 35.92 6.74 -1.31
C GLY A 253 34.55 6.07 -1.08
N MET A 254 33.60 6.82 -0.53
CA MET A 254 32.23 6.38 -0.31
C MET A 254 31.32 6.83 -1.46
N PRO A 255 30.29 6.07 -1.84
CA PRO A 255 29.28 6.54 -2.79
C PRO A 255 28.66 7.86 -2.32
N LYS A 256 28.42 8.77 -3.29
CA LYS A 256 27.75 10.03 -3.00
C LYS A 256 26.30 9.76 -2.59
N VAL A 257 25.87 10.42 -1.52
CA VAL A 257 24.53 10.26 -0.96
C VAL A 257 23.77 11.58 -1.03
N ASP A 258 22.56 11.55 -1.54
CA ASP A 258 21.70 12.71 -1.70
C ASP A 258 20.37 12.51 -0.96
N ARG A 259 20.06 13.43 -0.04
CA ARG A 259 18.86 13.42 0.79
C ARG A 259 17.98 14.67 0.60
N CYS A 260 18.25 15.46 -0.42
CA CYS A 260 17.53 16.73 -0.67
C CYS A 260 16.01 16.52 -0.78
N MET A 261 15.57 15.40 -1.36
CA MET A 261 14.15 15.05 -1.47
C MET A 261 13.46 14.84 -0.11
N THR A 262 14.21 14.74 0.97
CA THR A 262 13.62 14.61 2.32
C THR A 262 12.84 15.87 2.70
N CYS A 263 13.33 17.05 2.28
CA CYS A 263 12.67 18.34 2.50
C CYS A 263 11.99 18.86 1.23
N HIS A 264 12.61 18.66 0.05
CA HIS A 264 12.06 19.05 -1.26
C HIS A 264 11.07 17.98 -1.78
N VAL A 265 9.96 17.78 -1.05
CA VAL A 265 9.03 16.66 -1.22
C VAL A 265 8.18 16.77 -2.48
N GLY A 266 8.01 18.00 -3.02
CA GLY A 266 7.27 18.27 -4.26
C GLY A 266 8.11 18.20 -5.53
N ILE A 267 9.44 18.08 -5.40
CA ILE A 267 10.41 18.32 -6.49
C ILE A 267 10.21 17.41 -7.69
N ASP A 268 9.77 16.17 -7.48
CA ASP A 268 9.51 15.15 -8.50
C ASP A 268 8.03 15.00 -8.87
N LYS A 269 7.15 15.87 -8.33
CA LYS A 269 5.70 15.79 -8.51
C LYS A 269 5.20 16.92 -9.40
N LYS A 270 4.35 16.60 -10.38
CA LYS A 270 3.66 17.58 -11.22
C LYS A 270 2.53 18.27 -10.46
N GLY A 271 2.28 19.55 -10.79
CA GLY A 271 1.16 20.32 -10.29
C GLY A 271 1.44 21.05 -8.99
N PHE A 272 2.70 21.25 -8.61
CA PHE A 272 3.12 22.05 -7.46
C PHE A 272 4.04 23.20 -7.88
N GLU A 273 4.00 23.61 -9.15
CA GLU A 273 4.84 24.64 -9.75
C GLU A 273 4.67 25.99 -9.05
N ASP A 274 3.44 26.29 -8.58
CA ASP A 274 3.10 27.54 -7.89
C ASP A 274 3.36 27.51 -6.38
N GLN A 275 3.85 26.39 -5.86
CA GLN A 275 4.12 26.26 -4.43
C GLN A 275 5.46 26.89 -4.06
N PRO A 276 5.58 27.51 -2.86
CA PRO A 276 6.84 28.05 -2.38
C PRO A 276 7.87 26.94 -2.12
N GLN A 277 9.16 27.30 -2.18
CA GLN A 277 10.23 26.40 -1.73
C GLN A 277 10.03 26.01 -0.25
N PRO A 278 10.26 24.73 0.09
CA PRO A 278 10.84 23.64 -0.69
C PRO A 278 9.80 22.73 -1.38
N TYR A 279 8.56 23.17 -1.56
CA TYR A 279 7.42 22.34 -1.98
C TYR A 279 7.14 22.39 -3.48
N THR A 280 7.83 23.25 -4.23
CA THR A 280 7.61 23.42 -5.66
C THR A 280 8.12 22.22 -6.48
N THR A 281 7.46 21.97 -7.62
CA THR A 281 7.94 21.07 -8.66
C THR A 281 9.27 21.57 -9.24
N HIS A 282 10.17 20.65 -9.62
CA HIS A 282 11.41 21.03 -10.31
C HIS A 282 11.08 21.70 -11.65
N PRO A 283 11.63 22.90 -11.94
CA PRO A 283 11.52 23.49 -13.26
C PRO A 283 12.03 22.51 -14.33
N ARG A 284 11.27 22.35 -15.42
CA ARG A 284 11.63 21.39 -16.50
C ARG A 284 11.77 19.95 -15.97
N LEU A 285 10.81 19.51 -15.15
CA LEU A 285 10.81 18.18 -14.51
C LEU A 285 11.04 17.05 -15.53
N ASP A 286 10.42 17.14 -16.71
CA ASP A 286 10.48 16.09 -17.73
C ASP A 286 11.88 16.00 -18.39
N GLU A 287 12.71 17.03 -18.27
CA GLU A 287 14.07 17.04 -18.83
C GLU A 287 15.15 16.64 -17.80
N PHE A 288 14.97 17.03 -16.52
CA PHE A 288 16.05 16.94 -15.55
C PHE A 288 15.77 16.09 -14.32
N ALA A 289 14.59 15.94 -13.85
CA ALA A 289 14.37 15.29 -12.56
C ALA A 289 13.35 14.16 -12.61
N GLY A 290 12.52 14.10 -13.64
CA GLY A 290 11.50 13.08 -13.79
C GLY A 290 12.09 11.68 -14.02
N GLY A 291 11.35 10.64 -13.61
CA GLY A 291 11.80 9.25 -13.75
C GLY A 291 12.03 8.79 -15.20
N SER A 292 11.45 9.49 -16.19
CA SER A 292 11.65 9.25 -17.62
C SER A 292 12.57 10.26 -18.29
N SER A 293 13.16 11.17 -17.52
CA SER A 293 14.08 12.18 -18.05
C SER A 293 15.44 11.56 -18.46
N PRO A 294 16.23 12.24 -19.33
CA PRO A 294 17.60 11.83 -19.62
C PRO A 294 18.51 11.83 -18.37
N HIS A 295 18.14 12.58 -17.34
CA HIS A 295 18.88 12.71 -16.09
C HIS A 295 17.97 12.42 -14.89
N PRO A 296 17.52 11.14 -14.72
CA PRO A 296 16.60 10.81 -13.65
C PRO A 296 17.25 11.03 -12.29
N MET A 297 16.51 11.65 -11.40
CA MET A 297 17.02 11.99 -10.07
C MET A 297 17.43 10.75 -9.24
N SER A 298 16.82 9.61 -9.52
CA SER A 298 17.18 8.32 -8.91
C SER A 298 18.61 7.86 -9.21
N GLU A 299 19.19 8.31 -10.31
CA GLU A 299 20.54 7.94 -10.75
C GLU A 299 21.57 9.04 -10.46
N TYR A 300 21.19 10.29 -10.66
CA TYR A 300 22.12 11.43 -10.59
C TYR A 300 22.06 12.16 -9.24
N GLY A 301 20.95 12.06 -8.50
CA GLY A 301 20.72 12.90 -7.34
C GLY A 301 20.59 14.38 -7.69
N CYS A 302 20.48 15.23 -6.70
CA CYS A 302 20.35 16.68 -6.86
C CYS A 302 21.73 17.38 -6.82
N THR A 303 22.60 16.93 -5.92
CA THR A 303 23.90 17.56 -5.68
C THR A 303 24.92 17.35 -6.79
N SER A 304 24.65 16.49 -7.75
CA SER A 304 25.48 16.37 -8.97
C SER A 304 25.37 17.59 -9.86
N CYS A 305 24.23 18.29 -9.85
CA CYS A 305 24.00 19.52 -10.62
C CYS A 305 24.03 20.76 -9.73
N HIS A 306 23.51 20.68 -8.50
CA HIS A 306 23.36 21.82 -7.61
C HIS A 306 24.49 21.98 -6.60
N ALA A 307 25.43 21.05 -6.53
CA ALA A 307 26.41 20.95 -5.45
C ALA A 307 25.75 20.91 -4.05
N GLY A 308 26.39 21.41 -3.02
CA GLY A 308 25.86 21.33 -1.66
C GLY A 308 26.18 20.02 -0.96
N ARG A 309 25.67 19.85 0.25
CA ARG A 309 25.95 18.70 1.12
C ARG A 309 24.77 17.74 1.11
N GLY A 310 24.76 16.81 0.18
CA GLY A 310 23.66 15.85 -0.03
C GLY A 310 23.32 14.99 1.18
N ARG A 311 24.24 14.82 2.13
CA ARG A 311 24.01 14.06 3.38
C ARG A 311 23.22 14.86 4.44
N GLY A 312 23.09 16.18 4.27
CA GLY A 312 22.34 17.05 5.15
C GLY A 312 20.83 16.72 5.15
N THR A 313 20.21 16.83 6.32
CA THR A 313 18.77 16.64 6.50
C THR A 313 18.09 17.85 7.14
N ASP A 314 18.79 18.97 7.23
CA ASP A 314 18.26 20.25 7.65
C ASP A 314 18.76 21.37 6.74
N PHE A 315 18.17 22.55 6.89
CA PHE A 315 18.41 23.67 6.01
C PHE A 315 19.89 24.12 6.00
N ILE A 316 20.54 24.13 7.16
CA ILE A 316 21.93 24.61 7.30
C ILE A 316 22.91 23.54 6.85
N SER A 317 22.75 22.31 7.32
CA SER A 317 23.68 21.20 7.02
C SER A 317 23.68 20.81 5.54
N SER A 318 22.63 21.15 4.78
CA SER A 318 22.57 20.91 3.33
C SER A 318 23.38 21.89 2.51
N GLY A 319 23.89 22.98 3.09
CA GLY A 319 24.77 23.95 2.41
C GLY A 319 24.05 24.99 1.57
N HIS A 320 22.79 25.31 1.89
CA HIS A 320 22.02 26.35 1.21
C HIS A 320 22.74 27.70 1.21
N MET A 321 22.74 28.39 0.06
CA MET A 321 23.35 29.70 -0.09
C MET A 321 22.29 30.74 -0.47
N PRO A 322 22.26 31.89 0.21
CA PRO A 322 21.37 32.99 -0.15
C PRO A 322 21.86 33.65 -1.44
N LYS A 323 20.92 34.18 -2.22
CA LYS A 323 21.21 34.89 -3.47
C LYS A 323 21.83 36.29 -3.24
N ASP A 324 21.51 36.91 -2.12
CA ASP A 324 21.94 38.25 -1.75
C ASP A 324 21.98 38.45 -0.22
N GLU A 325 22.49 39.60 0.21
CA GLU A 325 22.60 39.94 1.64
C GLU A 325 21.23 40.11 2.33
N ILE A 326 20.18 40.47 1.60
CA ILE A 326 18.82 40.61 2.14
C ILE A 326 18.30 39.25 2.54
N GLN A 327 18.41 38.29 1.63
CA GLN A 327 18.02 36.91 1.88
C GLN A 327 18.89 36.28 2.98
N ALA A 328 20.17 36.60 3.05
CA ALA A 328 21.06 36.14 4.11
C ALA A 328 20.58 36.58 5.50
N LYS A 329 20.14 37.83 5.63
CA LYS A 329 19.56 38.35 6.88
C LYS A 329 18.26 37.67 7.24
N GLU A 330 17.35 37.51 6.28
CA GLU A 330 16.09 36.79 6.46
C GLU A 330 16.33 35.35 6.93
N TRP A 331 17.27 34.66 6.27
CA TRP A 331 17.60 33.28 6.62
C TRP A 331 18.31 33.15 7.97
N LYS A 332 19.08 34.16 8.37
CA LYS A 332 19.67 34.21 9.70
C LYS A 332 18.60 34.30 10.79
N GLU A 333 17.57 35.14 10.59
CA GLU A 333 16.46 35.27 11.51
C GLU A 333 15.56 34.04 11.54
N LYS A 334 15.24 33.50 10.36
CA LYS A 334 14.26 32.41 10.22
C LYS A 334 14.84 31.03 10.51
N TYR A 335 16.05 30.78 10.09
CA TYR A 335 16.68 29.44 10.14
C TYR A 335 17.96 29.40 10.97
N GLY A 336 18.42 30.53 11.50
CA GLY A 336 19.72 30.62 12.14
C GLY A 336 20.89 30.44 11.16
N TRP A 337 20.67 30.79 9.86
CA TRP A 337 21.69 30.60 8.84
C TRP A 337 22.91 31.51 9.11
N GLU A 338 24.10 30.95 8.98
CA GLU A 338 25.37 31.66 9.00
C GLU A 338 26.18 31.31 7.76
N ALA A 339 27.11 32.20 7.36
CA ALA A 339 27.96 31.94 6.22
C ALA A 339 28.80 30.68 6.41
N LEU A 340 28.71 29.75 5.45
CA LEU A 340 29.47 28.52 5.48
C LEU A 340 30.97 28.77 5.42
N HIS A 341 31.74 27.93 6.08
CA HIS A 341 33.18 27.98 6.04
C HIS A 341 33.70 27.68 4.61
N TYR A 342 34.82 28.22 4.22
CA TYR A 342 35.35 28.14 2.84
C TYR A 342 35.63 26.70 2.36
N TRP A 343 35.83 25.75 3.22
CA TRP A 343 36.01 24.33 2.88
C TRP A 343 34.72 23.51 2.85
N GLU A 344 33.60 24.10 3.25
CA GLU A 344 32.30 23.41 3.16
C GLU A 344 31.74 23.47 1.76
N ASP A 345 31.12 22.36 1.31
CA ASP A 345 30.47 22.28 0.02
C ASP A 345 29.25 23.22 0.01
N LYS A 346 29.32 24.25 -0.80
CA LYS A 346 28.26 25.22 -0.96
C LYS A 346 27.35 24.86 -2.12
N MET A 347 26.05 25.05 -1.94
CA MET A 347 25.08 24.87 -3.02
C MET A 347 25.30 25.95 -4.08
N LEU A 348 25.28 25.53 -5.34
CA LEU A 348 25.30 26.46 -6.47
C LEU A 348 23.95 27.16 -6.59
N PRO A 349 23.90 28.44 -7.01
CA PRO A 349 22.65 29.08 -7.36
C PRO A 349 21.92 28.26 -8.40
N ALA A 350 20.61 28.10 -8.25
CA ALA A 350 19.79 27.49 -9.27
C ALA A 350 19.98 28.27 -10.58
N GLN A 351 20.59 27.63 -11.58
CA GLN A 351 20.70 28.19 -12.91
C GLN A 351 19.44 27.78 -13.68
N TYR A 352 18.80 28.73 -14.29
CA TYR A 352 17.50 28.63 -14.98
C TYR A 352 17.66 28.40 -16.47
#